data_d657247cbe9ea013e9662e5f54ab0524
#
_entry.id   d657247cbe9ea013e9662e5f54ab0524
#
_cell.length_a   1.000
_cell.length_b   1.000
_cell.length_c   1.000
_cell.angle_alpha   90.00
_cell.angle_beta   90.00
_cell.angle_gamma   90.00
#
_symmetry.space_group_name_H-M   'P 1'
#
loop_
_entity.id
_entity.type
_entity.pdbx_description
1 polymer ?
#
loop_
_entity_poly.entity_id
_entity_poly.type
_entity_poly.pdbx_seq_one_letter_code
_entity_poly.pdbx_strand_id
1 'polypeptide(L)'
;ETRSIQIIITPPVWASMWAMVGYAILVVLIMIIIFRVIMLHKQKKISDEKTRFFINTAHDIRTPLTLIKAPLEEVVENHMVAEKALPHMNMALKNVNTLLQLTTNLINFERIDVYSSTLYVSEYELNTFMNDVCAAFRKYAEMKHVRFVYESNFDYLNVWFDSDKMGSILKNILSNALKYTPEEGSVCISACEEGNTWSIEVKDTGIGIPSCEQKKLFRNCFRGSNVVNLKVTGSGIGLMLVYKLVKLHKGKIQIQSNEQQGTCVRVTFPKGNSHLHKAKFISPKLPDERPETIIPGSISDLPAMEISQINSSLQRILIVEDNDDLRNYLVDMLKTSYNIQACPNGKDALIIIREFNPDLVISDIMMPEMSG
;
A
#
# COMPACT_ATOMS: atom_id res chain seq x y z
N GLU A 1 -48.26 -31.45 79.88
CA GLU A 1 -47.00 -31.00 79.23
C GLU A 1 -47.18 -31.00 77.73
N THR A 2 -47.30 -29.79 77.13
CA THR A 2 -47.39 -29.62 75.69
C THR A 2 -45.95 -29.59 75.15
N ARG A 3 -45.54 -30.61 74.40
CA ARG A 3 -44.25 -30.64 73.67
C ARG A 3 -44.45 -29.91 72.34
N SER A 4 -43.76 -28.77 72.15
CA SER A 4 -43.71 -28.06 70.87
C SER A 4 -42.51 -28.64 70.07
N ILE A 5 -42.76 -29.05 68.84
CA ILE A 5 -41.73 -29.46 67.87
C ILE A 5 -41.43 -28.26 67.00
N GLN A 6 -40.19 -27.77 67.05
CA GLN A 6 -39.71 -26.71 66.17
C GLN A 6 -39.22 -27.30 64.84
N ILE A 7 -39.95 -27.09 63.75
CA ILE A 7 -39.52 -27.55 62.42
C ILE A 7 -38.74 -26.40 61.76
N ILE A 8 -37.45 -26.54 61.63
CA ILE A 8 -36.61 -25.57 60.91
C ILE A 8 -36.54 -26.02 59.45
N ILE A 9 -37.22 -25.29 58.57
CA ILE A 9 -37.16 -25.52 57.13
C ILE A 9 -35.97 -24.70 56.59
N THR A 10 -34.88 -25.40 56.25
CA THR A 10 -33.74 -24.77 55.59
C THR A 10 -34.06 -24.57 54.10
N PRO A 11 -33.82 -23.40 53.53
CA PRO A 11 -34.06 -23.18 52.10
C PRO A 11 -33.11 -24.06 51.28
N PRO A 12 -33.55 -24.49 50.07
CA PRO A 12 -32.70 -25.33 49.20
C PRO A 12 -31.41 -24.56 48.81
N VAL A 13 -30.36 -25.28 48.54
CA VAL A 13 -28.99 -24.74 48.32
C VAL A 13 -28.97 -23.65 47.20
N TRP A 14 -29.81 -23.79 46.17
CA TRP A 14 -29.95 -22.84 45.08
C TRP A 14 -30.68 -21.52 45.47
N ALA A 15 -31.43 -21.52 46.58
CA ALA A 15 -32.13 -20.34 47.13
C ALA A 15 -31.37 -19.76 48.36
N SER A 16 -30.17 -20.25 48.66
CA SER A 16 -29.34 -19.70 49.73
C SER A 16 -28.87 -18.28 49.42
N MET A 17 -28.59 -17.49 50.45
CA MET A 17 -28.08 -16.14 50.30
C MET A 17 -26.79 -16.08 49.48
N TRP A 18 -25.96 -17.05 49.60
CA TRP A 18 -24.69 -17.19 48.80
C TRP A 18 -24.95 -17.53 47.33
N ALA A 19 -25.98 -18.32 47.03
CA ALA A 19 -26.37 -18.61 45.65
C ALA A 19 -26.97 -17.35 44.97
N MET A 20 -27.77 -16.53 45.66
CA MET A 20 -28.26 -15.25 45.14
C MET A 20 -27.14 -14.26 44.85
N VAL A 21 -26.13 -14.19 45.72
CA VAL A 21 -24.94 -13.36 45.47
C VAL A 21 -24.18 -13.89 44.24
N GLY A 22 -24.02 -15.21 44.09
CA GLY A 22 -23.42 -15.84 42.92
C GLY A 22 -24.15 -15.49 41.61
N TYR A 23 -25.49 -15.56 41.60
CA TYR A 23 -26.30 -15.18 40.46
C TYR A 23 -26.19 -13.67 40.12
N ALA A 24 -26.15 -12.81 41.13
CA ALA A 24 -25.98 -11.38 40.92
C ALA A 24 -24.59 -11.08 40.27
N ILE A 25 -23.53 -11.72 40.75
CA ILE A 25 -22.19 -11.61 40.14
C ILE A 25 -22.19 -12.11 38.69
N LEU A 26 -22.83 -13.25 38.42
CA LEU A 26 -22.93 -13.82 37.07
C LEU A 26 -23.67 -12.86 36.12
N VAL A 27 -24.76 -12.29 36.55
CA VAL A 27 -25.51 -11.29 35.75
C VAL A 27 -24.67 -10.06 35.45
N VAL A 28 -23.92 -9.55 36.42
CA VAL A 28 -23.01 -8.42 36.23
C VAL A 28 -21.90 -8.78 35.23
N LEU A 29 -21.29 -9.97 35.33
CA LEU A 29 -20.29 -10.43 34.38
C LEU A 29 -20.84 -10.53 32.95
N ILE A 30 -22.04 -11.09 32.80
CA ILE A 30 -22.71 -11.17 31.49
C ILE A 30 -22.97 -9.78 30.92
N MET A 31 -23.45 -8.83 31.74
CA MET A 31 -23.64 -7.45 31.31
C MET A 31 -22.34 -6.79 30.87
N ILE A 32 -21.25 -7.00 31.61
CA ILE A 32 -19.92 -6.46 31.23
C ILE A 32 -19.46 -7.05 29.88
N ILE A 33 -19.64 -8.35 29.66
CA ILE A 33 -19.29 -9.02 28.41
C ILE A 33 -20.13 -8.44 27.25
N ILE A 34 -21.44 -8.36 27.42
CA ILE A 34 -22.35 -7.79 26.41
C ILE A 34 -21.96 -6.33 26.08
N PHE A 35 -21.72 -5.52 27.12
CA PHE A 35 -21.26 -4.14 26.92
C PHE A 35 -19.94 -4.05 26.15
N ARG A 36 -18.96 -4.91 26.49
CA ARG A 36 -17.70 -4.99 25.76
C ARG A 36 -17.89 -5.38 24.28
N VAL A 37 -18.72 -6.37 24.01
CA VAL A 37 -19.03 -6.81 22.64
C VAL A 37 -19.70 -5.69 21.83
N ILE A 38 -20.68 -5.00 22.42
CA ILE A 38 -21.36 -3.86 21.78
C ILE A 38 -20.37 -2.72 21.50
N MET A 39 -19.50 -2.40 22.45
CA MET A 39 -18.48 -1.36 22.28
C MET A 39 -17.47 -1.70 21.18
N LEU A 40 -17.01 -2.95 21.14
CA LEU A 40 -16.10 -3.42 20.09
C LEU A 40 -16.77 -3.37 18.70
N HIS A 41 -18.03 -3.76 18.59
CA HIS A 41 -18.78 -3.66 17.33
C HIS A 41 -18.96 -2.21 16.89
N LYS A 42 -19.27 -1.31 17.82
CA LYS A 42 -19.44 0.12 17.53
C LYS A 42 -18.12 0.76 17.08
N GLN A 43 -17.02 0.44 17.77
CA GLN A 43 -15.68 0.91 17.37
C GLN A 43 -15.28 0.40 15.97
N LYS A 44 -15.56 -0.88 15.70
CA LYS A 44 -15.29 -1.47 14.38
C LYS A 44 -16.09 -0.74 13.29
N LYS A 45 -17.41 -0.52 13.51
CA LYS A 45 -18.26 0.17 12.54
C LYS A 45 -17.76 1.58 12.23
N ILE A 46 -17.40 2.36 13.27
CA ILE A 46 -16.85 3.71 13.11
C ILE A 46 -15.51 3.66 12.33
N SER A 47 -14.66 2.68 12.62
CA SER A 47 -13.39 2.50 11.89
C SER A 47 -13.65 2.17 10.41
N ASP A 48 -14.59 1.28 10.12
CA ASP A 48 -14.95 0.88 8.75
C ASP A 48 -15.56 2.05 7.95
N GLU A 49 -16.43 2.84 8.56
CA GLU A 49 -17.01 4.05 7.95
C GLU A 49 -15.93 5.10 7.66
N LYS A 50 -15.02 5.32 8.61
CA LYS A 50 -13.89 6.23 8.45
C LYS A 50 -12.99 5.80 7.29
N THR A 51 -12.69 4.51 7.20
CA THR A 51 -11.86 3.96 6.12
C THR A 51 -12.52 4.11 4.76
N ARG A 52 -13.82 3.81 4.65
CA ARG A 52 -14.57 4.02 3.40
C ARG A 52 -14.57 5.47 2.98
N PHE A 53 -14.75 6.40 3.92
CA PHE A 53 -14.67 7.83 3.65
C PHE A 53 -13.31 8.22 3.07
N PHE A 54 -12.21 7.76 3.67
CA PHE A 54 -10.86 8.06 3.16
C PHE A 54 -10.60 7.47 1.77
N ILE A 55 -11.05 6.22 1.52
CA ILE A 55 -10.88 5.59 0.21
C ILE A 55 -11.63 6.37 -0.86
N ASN A 56 -12.89 6.72 -0.60
CA ASN A 56 -13.72 7.48 -1.55
C ASN A 56 -13.12 8.87 -1.79
N THR A 57 -12.79 9.62 -0.72
CA THR A 57 -12.19 10.95 -0.85
C THR A 57 -10.87 10.92 -1.63
N ALA A 58 -10.06 9.89 -1.41
CA ALA A 58 -8.79 9.75 -2.12
C ALA A 58 -9.00 9.39 -3.61
N HIS A 59 -10.02 8.61 -3.94
CA HIS A 59 -10.44 8.36 -5.32
C HIS A 59 -10.91 9.67 -5.99
N ASP A 60 -11.78 10.44 -5.31
CA ASP A 60 -12.31 11.71 -5.79
C ASP A 60 -11.23 12.79 -6.00
N ILE A 61 -10.11 12.70 -5.27
CA ILE A 61 -8.93 13.55 -5.47
C ILE A 61 -8.07 13.05 -6.63
N ARG A 62 -7.94 11.73 -6.82
CA ARG A 62 -7.11 11.15 -7.89
C ARG A 62 -7.59 11.54 -9.26
N THR A 63 -8.90 11.48 -9.51
CA THR A 63 -9.51 11.76 -10.80
C THR A 63 -9.16 13.18 -11.34
N PRO A 64 -9.43 14.28 -10.61
CA PRO A 64 -9.06 15.61 -11.10
C PRO A 64 -7.53 15.80 -11.23
N LEU A 65 -6.73 15.15 -10.38
CA LEU A 65 -5.28 15.19 -10.51
C LEU A 65 -4.79 14.48 -11.78
N THR A 66 -5.42 13.38 -12.16
CA THR A 66 -5.10 12.68 -13.43
C THR A 66 -5.49 13.52 -14.63
N LEU A 67 -6.65 14.20 -14.57
CA LEU A 67 -7.11 15.12 -15.61
C LEU A 67 -6.22 16.38 -15.76
N ILE A 68 -5.55 16.79 -14.71
CA ILE A 68 -4.54 17.85 -14.77
C ILE A 68 -3.20 17.31 -15.29
N LYS A 69 -2.82 16.10 -14.87
CA LYS A 69 -1.54 15.50 -15.22
C LYS A 69 -1.44 15.23 -16.72
N ALA A 70 -2.43 14.54 -17.28
CA ALA A 70 -2.37 14.04 -18.64
C ALA A 70 -2.23 15.16 -19.70
N PRO A 71 -3.02 16.26 -19.69
CA PRO A 71 -2.81 17.37 -20.59
C PRO A 71 -1.47 18.09 -20.38
N LEU A 72 -0.97 18.15 -19.14
CA LEU A 72 0.34 18.76 -18.87
C LEU A 72 1.49 17.89 -19.42
N GLU A 73 1.39 16.57 -19.34
CA GLU A 73 2.35 15.64 -19.94
C GLU A 73 2.34 15.78 -21.45
N GLU A 74 1.16 15.78 -22.08
CA GLU A 74 1.02 15.94 -23.53
C GLU A 74 1.64 17.23 -24.04
N VAL A 75 1.43 18.35 -23.34
CA VAL A 75 1.99 19.67 -23.71
C VAL A 75 3.52 19.68 -23.55
N VAL A 76 4.07 19.00 -22.56
CA VAL A 76 5.53 18.92 -22.34
C VAL A 76 6.19 17.97 -23.36
N GLU A 77 5.62 16.79 -23.60
CA GLU A 77 6.16 15.77 -24.51
C GLU A 77 6.12 16.22 -25.98
N ASN A 78 5.05 16.90 -26.39
CA ASN A 78 4.91 17.41 -27.75
C ASN A 78 5.63 18.75 -28.00
N HIS A 79 6.46 19.23 -27.07
CA HIS A 79 7.20 20.48 -27.15
C HIS A 79 6.32 21.70 -27.51
N MET A 80 5.05 21.70 -27.11
CA MET A 80 4.08 22.77 -27.38
C MET A 80 4.28 24.03 -26.51
N VAL A 81 5.33 24.04 -25.69
CA VAL A 81 5.61 25.08 -24.68
C VAL A 81 6.83 25.90 -25.09
N ALA A 82 6.74 27.24 -24.99
CA ALA A 82 7.92 28.08 -25.06
C ALA A 82 8.95 27.67 -24.00
N GLU A 83 10.23 27.69 -24.38
CA GLU A 83 11.35 27.22 -23.53
C GLU A 83 11.36 27.83 -22.11
N LYS A 84 10.89 29.07 -21.97
CA LYS A 84 10.74 29.77 -20.69
C LYS A 84 9.62 29.23 -19.80
N ALA A 85 8.59 28.58 -20.35
CA ALA A 85 7.47 28.04 -19.60
C ALA A 85 7.69 26.57 -19.16
N LEU A 86 8.60 25.86 -19.82
CA LEU A 86 8.94 24.45 -19.54
C LEU A 86 9.28 24.17 -18.07
N PRO A 87 10.08 25.00 -17.35
CA PRO A 87 10.35 24.79 -15.92
C PRO A 87 9.11 24.88 -15.04
N HIS A 88 8.16 25.76 -15.36
CA HIS A 88 6.90 25.91 -14.62
C HIS A 88 5.96 24.73 -14.86
N MET A 89 5.89 24.22 -16.09
CA MET A 89 5.14 23.01 -16.44
C MET A 89 5.69 21.77 -15.73
N ASN A 90 7.00 21.56 -15.78
CA ASN A 90 7.66 20.48 -15.06
C ASN A 90 7.45 20.57 -13.53
N MET A 91 7.41 21.79 -12.98
CA MET A 91 7.07 22.00 -11.58
C MET A 91 5.60 21.61 -11.29
N ALA A 92 4.67 21.97 -12.15
CA ALA A 92 3.26 21.59 -12.00
C ALA A 92 3.07 20.08 -12.07
N LEU A 93 3.66 19.40 -13.07
CA LEU A 93 3.68 17.95 -13.21
C LEU A 93 4.25 17.26 -11.95
N LYS A 94 5.38 17.74 -11.45
CA LYS A 94 5.99 17.23 -10.23
C LYS A 94 5.06 17.33 -9.03
N ASN A 95 4.33 18.43 -8.87
CA ASN A 95 3.38 18.64 -7.79
C ASN A 95 2.15 17.72 -7.93
N VAL A 96 1.61 17.57 -9.13
CA VAL A 96 0.51 16.65 -9.41
C VAL A 96 0.91 15.20 -9.08
N ASN A 97 2.08 14.75 -9.56
CA ASN A 97 2.60 13.42 -9.25
C ASN A 97 2.80 13.23 -7.74
N THR A 98 3.25 14.25 -7.03
CA THR A 98 3.38 14.22 -5.57
C THR A 98 2.02 14.03 -4.89
N LEU A 99 1.00 14.76 -5.30
CA LEU A 99 -0.36 14.65 -4.76
C LEU A 99 -0.98 13.27 -5.05
N LEU A 100 -0.82 12.75 -6.27
CA LEU A 100 -1.25 11.39 -6.62
C LEU A 100 -0.58 10.34 -5.74
N GLN A 101 0.72 10.48 -5.50
CA GLN A 101 1.44 9.56 -4.61
C GLN A 101 0.97 9.65 -3.16
N LEU A 102 0.71 10.86 -2.63
CA LEU A 102 0.17 11.06 -1.29
C LEU A 102 -1.21 10.41 -1.15
N THR A 103 -2.08 10.60 -2.12
CA THR A 103 -3.43 10.02 -2.16
C THR A 103 -3.35 8.49 -2.19
N THR A 104 -2.49 7.93 -3.04
CA THR A 104 -2.28 6.48 -3.14
C THR A 104 -1.74 5.90 -1.83
N ASN A 105 -0.79 6.58 -1.20
CA ASN A 105 -0.24 6.16 0.10
C ASN A 105 -1.31 6.19 1.20
N LEU A 106 -2.19 7.18 1.19
CA LEU A 106 -3.31 7.29 2.14
C LEU A 106 -4.30 6.13 1.96
N ILE A 107 -4.68 5.82 0.72
CA ILE A 107 -5.56 4.68 0.41
C ILE A 107 -4.93 3.36 0.88
N ASN A 108 -3.66 3.14 0.54
CA ASN A 108 -2.95 1.91 0.91
C ASN A 108 -2.86 1.77 2.42
N PHE A 109 -2.64 2.87 3.14
CA PHE A 109 -2.59 2.89 4.60
C PHE A 109 -3.93 2.49 5.23
N GLU A 110 -5.03 3.06 4.77
CA GLU A 110 -6.37 2.75 5.29
C GLU A 110 -6.84 1.33 4.89
N ARG A 111 -6.54 0.89 3.67
CA ARG A 111 -6.88 -0.48 3.22
C ARG A 111 -6.25 -1.57 4.07
N ILE A 112 -5.06 -1.35 4.63
CA ILE A 112 -4.39 -2.36 5.47
C ILE A 112 -5.16 -2.66 6.76
N ASP A 113 -5.97 -1.74 7.28
CA ASP A 113 -6.74 -1.98 8.51
C ASP A 113 -8.06 -2.73 8.25
N VAL A 114 -8.67 -2.60 7.08
CA VAL A 114 -10.04 -3.09 6.81
C VAL A 114 -10.08 -4.32 5.90
N TYR A 115 -9.26 -4.34 4.85
CA TYR A 115 -9.37 -5.36 3.80
C TYR A 115 -8.17 -6.30 3.72
N SER A 116 -7.07 -6.00 4.36
CA SER A 116 -5.81 -6.73 4.18
C SER A 116 -5.41 -7.64 5.33
N SER A 117 -6.35 -8.17 6.08
CA SER A 117 -6.08 -9.27 7.02
C SER A 117 -5.59 -10.54 6.31
N THR A 118 -5.71 -10.61 4.99
CA THR A 118 -5.30 -11.78 4.20
C THR A 118 -3.99 -11.47 3.45
N LEU A 119 -2.97 -12.29 3.70
CA LEU A 119 -1.75 -12.36 2.90
C LEU A 119 -1.96 -13.36 1.76
N TYR A 120 -1.43 -13.05 0.58
CA TYR A 120 -1.31 -13.97 -0.55
C TYR A 120 0.14 -14.40 -0.65
N VAL A 121 0.45 -15.56 -0.11
CA VAL A 121 1.82 -16.00 0.17
C VAL A 121 2.26 -17.06 -0.80
N SER A 122 3.49 -16.92 -1.31
CA SER A 122 4.18 -17.92 -2.12
C SER A 122 5.61 -18.10 -1.62
N GLU A 123 6.25 -19.16 -2.05
CA GLU A 123 7.66 -19.41 -1.80
C GLU A 123 8.49 -18.69 -2.87
N TYR A 124 9.46 -17.89 -2.44
CA TYR A 124 10.35 -17.16 -3.33
C TYR A 124 11.82 -17.38 -2.92
N GLU A 125 12.69 -17.46 -3.93
CA GLU A 125 14.13 -17.37 -3.70
C GLU A 125 14.49 -15.90 -3.39
N LEU A 126 15.06 -15.68 -2.20
CA LEU A 126 15.21 -14.33 -1.65
C LEU A 126 16.22 -13.48 -2.45
N ASN A 127 17.36 -14.06 -2.91
CA ASN A 127 18.35 -13.31 -3.68
C ASN A 127 17.80 -12.84 -5.03
N THR A 128 17.04 -13.69 -5.73
CA THR A 128 16.37 -13.34 -6.99
C THR A 128 15.41 -12.19 -6.77
N PHE A 129 14.54 -12.30 -5.77
CA PHE A 129 13.58 -11.25 -5.44
C PHE A 129 14.26 -9.93 -5.07
N MET A 130 15.31 -9.98 -4.25
CA MET A 130 16.07 -8.78 -3.83
C MET A 130 16.80 -8.12 -5.01
N ASN A 131 17.39 -8.92 -5.90
CA ASN A 131 18.06 -8.40 -7.09
C ASN A 131 17.07 -7.68 -8.02
N ASP A 132 15.87 -8.24 -8.24
CA ASP A 132 14.82 -7.61 -9.04
C ASP A 132 14.40 -6.25 -8.44
N VAL A 133 14.16 -6.21 -7.13
CA VAL A 133 13.82 -4.95 -6.44
C VAL A 133 14.97 -3.95 -6.50
N CYS A 134 16.21 -4.39 -6.23
CA CYS A 134 17.39 -3.52 -6.22
C CYS A 134 17.72 -2.97 -7.61
N ALA A 135 17.48 -3.72 -8.68
CA ALA A 135 17.73 -3.28 -10.06
C ALA A 135 17.00 -1.96 -10.37
N ALA A 136 15.75 -1.84 -9.93
CA ALA A 136 14.94 -0.63 -10.11
C ALA A 136 15.56 0.60 -9.41
N PHE A 137 16.18 0.42 -8.24
CA PHE A 137 16.78 1.52 -7.47
C PHE A 137 18.22 1.85 -7.85
N ARG A 138 18.94 0.92 -8.48
CA ARG A 138 20.35 1.11 -8.87
C ARG A 138 20.52 2.26 -9.84
N LYS A 139 19.67 2.33 -10.88
CA LYS A 139 19.68 3.45 -11.84
C LYS A 139 19.42 4.80 -11.16
N TYR A 140 18.49 4.85 -10.21
CA TYR A 140 18.21 6.09 -9.47
C TYR A 140 19.36 6.50 -8.54
N ALA A 141 20.04 5.53 -7.90
CA ALA A 141 21.22 5.77 -7.08
C ALA A 141 22.40 6.32 -7.91
N GLU A 142 22.63 5.76 -9.12
CA GLU A 142 23.63 6.25 -10.07
C GLU A 142 23.37 7.71 -10.47
N MET A 143 22.12 8.04 -10.83
CA MET A 143 21.74 9.42 -11.17
C MET A 143 21.95 10.41 -10.02
N LYS A 144 21.88 9.92 -8.79
CA LYS A 144 22.06 10.71 -7.56
C LYS A 144 23.50 10.69 -7.04
N HIS A 145 24.43 10.00 -7.71
CA HIS A 145 25.82 9.79 -7.28
C HIS A 145 25.94 9.16 -5.89
N VAL A 146 25.04 8.19 -5.57
CA VAL A 146 25.03 7.45 -4.30
C VAL A 146 25.50 6.03 -4.54
N ARG A 147 26.48 5.57 -3.77
CA ARG A 147 26.97 4.18 -3.83
C ARG A 147 25.86 3.24 -3.31
N PHE A 148 25.40 2.31 -4.16
CA PHE A 148 24.33 1.38 -3.85
C PHE A 148 24.81 -0.07 -3.96
N VAL A 149 24.79 -0.81 -2.85
CA VAL A 149 25.35 -2.17 -2.77
C VAL A 149 24.31 -3.11 -2.14
N TYR A 150 24.18 -4.31 -2.72
CA TYR A 150 23.41 -5.42 -2.15
C TYR A 150 24.34 -6.60 -1.85
N GLU A 151 24.24 -7.16 -0.66
CA GLU A 151 25.01 -8.28 -0.16
C GLU A 151 24.12 -9.30 0.55
N SER A 152 24.45 -10.59 0.49
CA SER A 152 23.78 -11.65 1.24
C SER A 152 24.80 -12.57 1.92
N ASN A 153 24.46 -13.14 3.06
CA ASN A 153 25.29 -14.13 3.77
C ASN A 153 24.93 -15.58 3.38
N PHE A 154 24.15 -15.76 2.31
CA PHE A 154 23.75 -17.07 1.77
C PHE A 154 23.74 -17.01 0.24
N ASP A 155 23.96 -18.14 -0.40
CA ASP A 155 23.89 -18.27 -1.85
C ASP A 155 22.45 -18.47 -2.33
N TYR A 156 21.67 -19.25 -1.58
CA TYR A 156 20.30 -19.62 -1.92
C TYR A 156 19.45 -19.74 -0.65
N LEU A 157 18.29 -19.06 -0.64
CA LEU A 157 17.36 -19.11 0.49
C LEU A 157 15.90 -18.96 0.02
N ASN A 158 15.11 -20.03 0.19
CA ASN A 158 13.68 -19.99 -0.03
C ASN A 158 12.93 -19.51 1.22
N VAL A 159 12.06 -18.52 1.04
CA VAL A 159 11.26 -17.93 2.10
C VAL A 159 9.82 -17.66 1.63
N TRP A 160 8.89 -17.70 2.57
CA TRP A 160 7.47 -17.51 2.33
C TRP A 160 7.03 -16.10 2.67
N PHE A 161 6.50 -15.37 1.69
CA PHE A 161 5.95 -14.02 1.89
C PHE A 161 4.98 -13.63 0.76
N ASP A 162 4.26 -12.52 0.97
CA ASP A 162 3.44 -11.86 -0.04
C ASP A 162 4.35 -10.88 -0.82
N SER A 163 4.60 -11.17 -2.11
CA SER A 163 5.58 -10.42 -2.93
C SER A 163 5.18 -8.96 -3.12
N ASP A 164 3.89 -8.66 -3.30
CA ASP A 164 3.42 -7.29 -3.51
C ASP A 164 3.61 -6.44 -2.25
N LYS A 165 3.32 -7.03 -1.09
CA LYS A 165 3.49 -6.37 0.20
C LYS A 165 4.96 -6.26 0.62
N MET A 166 5.76 -7.28 0.33
CA MET A 166 7.21 -7.24 0.56
C MET A 166 7.88 -6.20 -0.35
N GLY A 167 7.50 -6.15 -1.62
CA GLY A 167 7.92 -5.10 -2.55
C GLY A 167 7.58 -3.69 -2.02
N SER A 168 6.39 -3.52 -1.44
CA SER A 168 5.99 -2.26 -0.82
C SER A 168 6.83 -1.90 0.41
N ILE A 169 7.19 -2.88 1.26
CA ILE A 169 8.11 -2.68 2.40
C ILE A 169 9.45 -2.16 1.89
N LEU A 170 10.07 -2.88 0.96
CA LEU A 170 11.39 -2.54 0.43
C LEU A 170 11.38 -1.20 -0.30
N LYS A 171 10.38 -0.95 -1.15
CA LYS A 171 10.23 0.32 -1.86
C LYS A 171 10.20 1.52 -0.90
N ASN A 172 9.46 1.42 0.20
CA ASN A 172 9.40 2.51 1.18
C ASN A 172 10.73 2.70 1.91
N ILE A 173 11.42 1.62 2.30
CA ILE A 173 12.70 1.72 3.01
C ILE A 173 13.78 2.24 2.07
N LEU A 174 13.93 1.68 0.87
CA LEU A 174 14.96 2.05 -0.10
C LEU A 174 14.76 3.47 -0.63
N SER A 175 13.51 3.85 -0.92
CA SER A 175 13.19 5.22 -1.33
C SER A 175 13.56 6.23 -0.24
N ASN A 176 13.31 5.92 1.04
CA ASN A 176 13.72 6.78 2.15
C ASN A 176 15.26 6.84 2.26
N ALA A 177 15.96 5.71 2.22
CA ALA A 177 17.40 5.66 2.28
C ALA A 177 18.04 6.53 1.19
N LEU A 178 17.67 6.33 -0.08
CA LEU A 178 18.19 7.12 -1.19
C LEU A 178 17.80 8.59 -1.14
N LYS A 179 16.58 8.88 -0.65
CA LYS A 179 16.07 10.24 -0.53
C LYS A 179 16.86 11.09 0.46
N TYR A 180 17.25 10.50 1.59
CA TYR A 180 17.88 11.22 2.69
C TYR A 180 19.42 11.07 2.73
N THR A 181 19.99 10.26 1.84
CA THR A 181 21.44 10.18 1.64
C THR A 181 21.89 11.32 0.72
N PRO A 182 22.90 12.12 1.07
CA PRO A 182 23.45 13.15 0.19
C PRO A 182 24.23 12.50 -0.99
N GLU A 183 24.62 13.30 -1.96
CA GLU A 183 25.59 12.92 -3.01
C GLU A 183 26.88 12.41 -2.36
N GLU A 184 27.57 11.49 -3.02
CA GLU A 184 28.76 10.77 -2.53
C GLU A 184 28.50 9.91 -1.28
N GLY A 185 27.27 9.80 -0.80
CA GLY A 185 26.88 8.89 0.27
C GLY A 185 26.75 7.44 -0.19
N SER A 186 26.35 6.56 0.73
CA SER A 186 26.16 5.15 0.43
C SER A 186 24.88 4.59 1.04
N VAL A 187 24.28 3.64 0.31
CA VAL A 187 23.18 2.80 0.77
C VAL A 187 23.59 1.35 0.60
N CYS A 188 23.70 0.62 1.71
CA CYS A 188 24.03 -0.78 1.76
C CYS A 188 22.79 -1.58 2.18
N ILE A 189 22.48 -2.61 1.41
CA ILE A 189 21.39 -3.54 1.68
C ILE A 189 22.01 -4.88 1.98
N SER A 190 21.64 -5.50 3.09
CA SER A 190 22.10 -6.84 3.43
C SER A 190 20.93 -7.75 3.74
N ALA A 191 20.93 -8.93 3.12
CA ALA A 191 20.01 -10.02 3.46
C ALA A 191 20.77 -11.09 4.26
N CYS A 192 20.24 -11.44 5.43
CA CYS A 192 20.90 -12.35 6.35
C CYS A 192 19.95 -13.48 6.77
N GLU A 193 20.52 -14.68 6.81
CA GLU A 193 19.90 -15.86 7.40
C GLU A 193 20.48 -16.08 8.81
N GLU A 194 19.60 -16.09 9.83
CA GLU A 194 19.99 -16.26 11.22
C GLU A 194 19.10 -17.33 11.90
N GLY A 195 19.59 -18.58 11.93
CA GLY A 195 18.88 -19.69 12.55
C GLY A 195 17.47 -19.90 11.98
N ASN A 196 16.45 -19.67 12.77
CA ASN A 196 15.02 -19.83 12.36
C ASN A 196 14.37 -18.54 11.84
N THR A 197 15.18 -17.53 11.54
CA THR A 197 14.71 -16.23 10.99
C THR A 197 15.57 -15.82 9.80
N TRP A 198 15.04 -14.91 9.02
CA TRP A 198 15.77 -14.18 7.99
C TRP A 198 15.48 -12.68 8.14
N SER A 199 16.41 -11.87 7.74
CA SER A 199 16.30 -10.43 7.89
C SER A 199 16.82 -9.70 6.66
N ILE A 200 16.25 -8.52 6.43
CA ILE A 200 16.75 -7.53 5.47
C ILE A 200 17.11 -6.28 6.25
N GLU A 201 18.31 -5.80 6.05
CA GLU A 201 18.82 -4.57 6.63
C GLU A 201 19.14 -3.59 5.53
N VAL A 202 18.71 -2.34 5.68
CA VAL A 202 19.07 -1.22 4.80
C VAL A 202 19.75 -0.17 5.65
N LYS A 203 21.01 0.07 5.35
CA LYS A 203 21.84 1.05 6.04
C LYS A 203 22.20 2.17 5.08
N ASP A 204 21.93 3.41 5.46
CA ASP A 204 22.30 4.61 4.74
C ASP A 204 23.28 5.48 5.52
N THR A 205 24.01 6.33 4.82
CA THR A 205 24.89 7.37 5.40
C THR A 205 24.25 8.76 5.33
N GLY A 206 22.92 8.80 5.47
CA GLY A 206 22.14 10.03 5.35
C GLY A 206 22.15 10.90 6.61
N ILE A 207 21.25 11.85 6.63
CA ILE A 207 21.10 12.85 7.72
C ILE A 207 20.75 12.26 9.08
N GLY A 208 20.32 11.00 9.13
CA GLY A 208 19.85 10.34 10.35
C GLY A 208 18.56 10.90 10.92
N ILE A 209 18.17 10.37 12.09
CA ILE A 209 16.91 10.71 12.79
C ILE A 209 17.23 11.00 14.25
N PRO A 210 16.80 12.15 14.79
CA PRO A 210 16.99 12.49 16.19
C PRO A 210 16.43 11.42 17.15
N SER A 211 17.17 11.08 18.20
CA SER A 211 16.80 10.00 19.14
C SER A 211 15.44 10.21 19.80
N CYS A 212 15.05 11.46 20.07
CA CYS A 212 13.76 11.83 20.66
C CYS A 212 12.57 11.57 19.70
N GLU A 213 12.83 11.48 18.41
CA GLU A 213 11.83 11.32 17.36
C GLU A 213 11.64 9.85 16.92
N GLN A 214 12.64 8.99 17.12
CA GLN A 214 12.60 7.58 16.66
C GLN A 214 11.39 6.81 17.19
N LYS A 215 10.97 7.05 18.42
CA LYS A 215 9.79 6.40 19.02
C LYS A 215 8.46 6.82 18.37
N LYS A 216 8.44 7.96 17.66
CA LYS A 216 7.23 8.51 17.02
C LYS A 216 7.06 8.06 15.58
N LEU A 217 8.12 7.52 14.94
CA LEU A 217 8.15 7.15 13.53
C LEU A 217 7.06 6.15 13.10
N PHE A 218 6.59 5.31 14.02
CA PHE A 218 5.58 4.28 13.75
C PHE A 218 4.18 4.64 14.24
N ARG A 219 3.99 5.78 14.93
CA ARG A 219 2.73 6.07 15.63
C ARG A 219 1.76 6.98 14.89
N ASN A 220 2.27 7.91 14.09
CA ASN A 220 1.45 8.90 13.35
C ASN A 220 2.17 9.24 12.04
N CYS A 221 1.50 9.97 11.15
CA CYS A 221 2.11 10.58 9.96
C CYS A 221 3.22 11.55 10.40
N PHE A 222 4.35 11.00 10.87
CA PHE A 222 5.42 11.76 11.51
C PHE A 222 6.51 12.10 10.49
N ARG A 223 6.96 13.34 10.52
CA ARG A 223 8.09 13.83 9.74
C ARG A 223 9.11 14.46 10.69
N GLY A 224 10.36 14.01 10.60
CA GLY A 224 11.44 14.50 11.47
C GLY A 224 11.64 16.01 11.35
N SER A 225 11.96 16.66 12.45
CA SER A 225 12.19 18.12 12.49
C SER A 225 13.39 18.53 11.63
N ASN A 226 14.42 17.67 11.53
CA ASN A 226 15.61 17.90 10.70
C ASN A 226 15.31 17.82 9.20
N VAL A 227 14.15 17.25 8.79
CA VAL A 227 13.73 17.10 7.38
C VAL A 227 12.82 18.25 6.94
N VAL A 228 12.17 18.95 7.87
CA VAL A 228 11.22 20.03 7.54
C VAL A 228 11.93 21.17 6.79
N ASN A 229 13.18 21.44 7.12
CA ASN A 229 14.00 22.48 6.49
C ASN A 229 14.63 22.04 5.15
N LEU A 230 14.65 20.74 4.85
CA LEU A 230 15.07 20.24 3.57
C LEU A 230 13.89 20.27 2.60
N LYS A 231 14.05 20.82 1.40
CA LYS A 231 13.03 20.85 0.31
C LYS A 231 12.65 19.44 -0.20
N VAL A 232 12.64 18.45 0.70
CA VAL A 232 12.43 17.03 0.40
C VAL A 232 10.98 16.65 0.69
N THR A 233 10.18 16.39 -0.31
CA THR A 233 8.75 16.06 -0.19
C THR A 233 8.53 14.67 0.42
N GLY A 234 7.60 14.51 1.38
CA GLY A 234 7.24 13.20 1.94
C GLY A 234 6.02 13.25 2.85
N SER A 235 5.17 12.23 2.79
CA SER A 235 3.90 12.14 3.53
C SER A 235 4.03 11.74 5.00
N GLY A 236 5.18 11.18 5.41
CA GLY A 236 5.34 10.57 6.74
C GLY A 236 4.57 9.24 6.94
N ILE A 237 3.89 8.74 5.90
CA ILE A 237 3.06 7.52 5.96
C ILE A 237 3.90 6.26 5.70
N GLY A 238 5.00 6.38 4.95
CA GLY A 238 5.77 5.24 4.44
C GLY A 238 6.27 4.27 5.51
N LEU A 239 6.91 4.77 6.59
CA LEU A 239 7.41 3.91 7.68
C LEU A 239 6.29 3.28 8.52
N MET A 240 5.16 3.98 8.66
CA MET A 240 3.98 3.41 9.33
C MET A 240 3.37 2.28 8.49
N LEU A 241 3.33 2.43 7.17
CA LEU A 241 2.95 1.36 6.23
C LEU A 241 3.88 0.16 6.37
N VAL A 242 5.20 0.37 6.36
CA VAL A 242 6.20 -0.68 6.58
C VAL A 242 5.93 -1.42 7.89
N TYR A 243 5.72 -0.70 8.99
CA TYR A 243 5.41 -1.31 10.29
C TYR A 243 4.18 -2.22 10.24
N LYS A 244 3.08 -1.77 9.63
CA LYS A 244 1.85 -2.57 9.50
C LYS A 244 2.08 -3.82 8.65
N LEU A 245 2.75 -3.69 7.50
CA LEU A 245 3.04 -4.80 6.59
C LEU A 245 3.98 -5.84 7.21
N VAL A 246 5.03 -5.40 7.93
CA VAL A 246 5.92 -6.28 8.68
C VAL A 246 5.16 -7.03 9.77
N LYS A 247 4.28 -6.36 10.51
CA LYS A 247 3.43 -7.00 11.53
C LYS A 247 2.43 -7.99 10.93
N LEU A 248 1.90 -7.70 9.74
CA LEU A 248 1.01 -8.62 9.03
C LEU A 248 1.74 -9.93 8.69
N HIS A 249 3.02 -9.87 8.29
CA HIS A 249 3.90 -11.02 8.08
C HIS A 249 4.45 -11.64 9.38
N LYS A 250 3.97 -11.21 10.57
CA LYS A 250 4.47 -11.64 11.89
C LYS A 250 5.95 -11.33 12.13
N GLY A 251 6.49 -10.39 11.37
CA GLY A 251 7.88 -9.94 11.49
C GLY A 251 8.08 -8.89 12.59
N LYS A 252 9.34 -8.49 12.71
CA LYS A 252 9.80 -7.40 13.59
C LYS A 252 10.52 -6.34 12.76
N ILE A 253 10.37 -5.07 13.13
CA ILE A 253 11.12 -3.97 12.54
C ILE A 253 11.90 -3.26 13.64
N GLN A 254 13.14 -2.92 13.35
CA GLN A 254 14.04 -2.17 14.22
C GLN A 254 14.66 -1.03 13.41
N ILE A 255 14.81 0.13 14.04
CA ILE A 255 15.48 1.30 13.46
C ILE A 255 16.56 1.73 14.45
N GLN A 256 17.77 1.89 13.93
CA GLN A 256 18.90 2.49 14.63
C GLN A 256 19.38 3.68 13.80
N SER A 257 19.39 4.84 14.38
CA SER A 257 19.77 6.06 13.67
C SER A 257 20.44 7.05 14.62
N ASN A 258 21.47 7.71 14.12
CA ASN A 258 22.08 8.83 14.79
C ASN A 258 22.09 10.03 13.85
N GLU A 259 21.87 11.22 14.38
CA GLU A 259 21.93 12.44 13.58
C GLU A 259 23.26 12.55 12.87
N GLN A 260 23.24 12.86 11.56
CA GLN A 260 24.40 12.98 10.66
C GLN A 260 25.27 11.71 10.50
N GLN A 261 24.83 10.56 11.03
CA GLN A 261 25.53 9.27 10.88
C GLN A 261 24.74 8.25 10.07
N GLY A 262 23.54 8.65 9.60
CA GLY A 262 22.66 7.79 8.80
C GLY A 262 21.67 6.99 9.60
N THR A 263 20.97 6.10 8.90
CA THR A 263 19.92 5.24 9.45
C THR A 263 20.13 3.80 9.02
N CYS A 264 19.87 2.89 9.95
CA CYS A 264 19.82 1.46 9.72
C CYS A 264 18.41 0.96 10.05
N VAL A 265 17.71 0.43 9.06
CA VAL A 265 16.38 -0.18 9.18
C VAL A 265 16.52 -1.67 8.97
N ARG A 266 16.23 -2.48 10.00
CA ARG A 266 16.23 -3.94 9.93
C ARG A 266 14.82 -4.47 10.05
N VAL A 267 14.41 -5.33 9.11
CA VAL A 267 13.16 -6.11 9.17
C VAL A 267 13.50 -7.58 9.26
N THR A 268 12.88 -8.29 10.21
CA THR A 268 13.17 -9.70 10.49
C THR A 268 11.88 -10.50 10.43
N PHE A 269 11.93 -11.66 9.79
CA PHE A 269 10.79 -12.56 9.61
C PHE A 269 11.15 -13.99 10.04
N PRO A 270 10.18 -14.77 10.53
CA PRO A 270 10.39 -16.20 10.76
C PRO A 270 10.55 -16.95 9.44
N LYS A 271 11.33 -18.04 9.45
CA LYS A 271 11.40 -18.98 8.31
C LYS A 271 10.17 -19.90 8.26
N GLY A 272 9.97 -20.50 7.10
CA GLY A 272 8.84 -21.38 6.83
C GLY A 272 7.51 -20.63 6.78
N ASN A 273 6.42 -21.38 6.76
CA ASN A 273 5.06 -20.85 6.59
C ASN A 273 4.15 -21.05 7.82
N SER A 274 4.62 -21.73 8.85
CA SER A 274 3.82 -22.10 10.03
C SER A 274 3.25 -20.89 10.80
N HIS A 275 3.88 -19.73 10.72
CA HIS A 275 3.44 -18.50 11.35
C HIS A 275 2.37 -17.74 10.54
N LEU A 276 2.07 -18.18 9.30
CA LEU A 276 1.18 -17.52 8.34
C LEU A 276 -0.20 -18.21 8.25
N HIS A 277 -0.74 -18.71 9.35
CA HIS A 277 -1.99 -19.50 9.40
C HIS A 277 -3.22 -18.87 8.76
N LYS A 278 -3.25 -17.54 8.64
CA LYS A 278 -4.37 -16.78 8.02
C LYS A 278 -4.09 -16.39 6.58
N ALA A 279 -2.95 -16.78 6.03
CA ALA A 279 -2.59 -16.46 4.66
C ALA A 279 -3.27 -17.41 3.67
N LYS A 280 -3.51 -16.92 2.46
CA LYS A 280 -3.86 -17.74 1.31
C LYS A 280 -2.57 -18.08 0.56
N PHE A 281 -2.31 -19.37 0.40
CA PHE A 281 -1.17 -19.84 -0.37
C PHE A 281 -1.53 -19.84 -1.85
N ILE A 282 -0.73 -19.18 -2.66
CA ILE A 282 -0.90 -19.07 -4.12
C ILE A 282 0.36 -19.56 -4.82
N SER A 283 0.27 -19.93 -6.10
CA SER A 283 1.45 -20.19 -6.92
C SER A 283 2.29 -18.90 -7.05
N PRO A 284 3.63 -19.01 -7.09
CA PRO A 284 4.51 -17.85 -7.30
C PRO A 284 4.12 -17.14 -8.61
N LYS A 285 4.01 -15.81 -8.56
CA LYS A 285 3.83 -15.00 -9.78
C LYS A 285 5.13 -15.05 -10.58
N LEU A 286 5.01 -15.34 -11.88
CA LEU A 286 6.13 -15.23 -12.80
C LEU A 286 6.60 -13.78 -12.91
N PRO A 287 7.89 -13.52 -13.21
CA PRO A 287 8.45 -12.17 -13.30
C PRO A 287 7.69 -11.22 -14.24
N ASP A 288 7.14 -11.74 -15.33
CA ASP A 288 6.40 -10.96 -16.36
C ASP A 288 5.00 -10.50 -15.92
N GLU A 289 4.44 -11.03 -14.82
CA GLU A 289 3.13 -10.63 -14.29
C GLU A 289 3.21 -9.59 -13.16
N ARG A 290 4.40 -9.11 -12.82
CA ARG A 290 4.54 -8.09 -11.78
C ARG A 290 4.19 -6.72 -12.36
N PRO A 291 3.31 -5.93 -11.71
CA PRO A 291 3.06 -4.58 -12.16
C PRO A 291 4.37 -3.78 -12.15
N GLU A 292 4.68 -3.15 -13.26
CA GLU A 292 5.87 -2.30 -13.40
C GLU A 292 5.98 -1.32 -12.22
N THR A 293 7.13 -1.34 -11.59
CA THR A 293 7.41 -0.47 -10.45
C THR A 293 7.63 0.94 -10.98
N ILE A 294 6.59 1.76 -10.99
CA ILE A 294 6.70 3.18 -11.34
C ILE A 294 7.61 3.84 -10.31
N ILE A 295 8.86 4.06 -10.69
CA ILE A 295 9.82 4.86 -9.93
C ILE A 295 9.47 6.32 -10.18
N PRO A 296 9.31 7.16 -9.14
CA PRO A 296 9.14 8.58 -9.36
C PRO A 296 10.41 9.16 -10.00
N GLY A 297 10.37 9.49 -11.28
CA GLY A 297 11.46 10.18 -11.98
C GLY A 297 12.00 9.54 -13.27
N SER A 298 11.54 8.35 -13.66
CA SER A 298 11.94 7.79 -14.96
C SER A 298 10.78 7.88 -15.96
N ILE A 299 10.66 9.02 -16.61
CA ILE A 299 10.02 9.13 -17.93
C ILE A 299 11.17 9.38 -18.88
N SER A 300 11.40 8.43 -19.73
CA SER A 300 11.91 8.47 -21.10
C SER A 300 12.75 7.26 -21.41
N ASP A 301 12.52 6.78 -22.62
CA ASP A 301 13.17 5.73 -23.40
C ASP A 301 12.52 4.33 -23.30
N LEU A 302 11.27 4.24 -23.77
CA LEU A 302 10.83 3.05 -24.48
C LEU A 302 11.25 3.24 -25.96
N PRO A 303 11.98 2.27 -26.55
CA PRO A 303 12.23 2.31 -27.98
C PRO A 303 10.90 2.20 -28.72
N ALA A 304 10.67 3.09 -29.66
CA ALA A 304 9.55 3.02 -30.57
C ALA A 304 9.60 1.64 -31.27
N MET A 305 8.67 0.77 -30.93
CA MET A 305 8.41 -0.41 -31.71
C MET A 305 7.87 0.07 -33.06
N GLU A 306 8.61 -0.22 -34.13
CA GLU A 306 8.13 -0.07 -35.49
C GLU A 306 6.82 -0.85 -35.65
N ILE A 307 5.73 -0.09 -35.78
CA ILE A 307 4.43 -0.65 -36.12
C ILE A 307 4.53 -1.09 -37.59
N SER A 308 4.78 -2.36 -37.81
CA SER A 308 4.59 -2.97 -39.11
C SER A 308 3.10 -2.87 -39.47
N GLN A 309 2.86 -2.28 -40.62
CA GLN A 309 1.55 -2.07 -41.23
C GLN A 309 0.69 -3.34 -41.16
N ILE A 310 -0.36 -3.33 -40.37
CA ILE A 310 -1.46 -4.27 -40.44
C ILE A 310 -2.66 -3.52 -41.00
N ASN A 311 -2.95 -3.79 -42.28
CA ASN A 311 -4.21 -3.47 -42.95
C ASN A 311 -5.32 -4.27 -42.26
N SER A 312 -6.19 -3.60 -41.49
CA SER A 312 -7.55 -4.07 -41.19
C SER A 312 -8.30 -3.06 -40.34
N SER A 313 -9.61 -3.09 -40.35
CA SER A 313 -10.56 -2.29 -39.59
C SER A 313 -10.04 -1.95 -38.20
N LEU A 314 -10.06 -0.66 -37.84
CA LEU A 314 -9.65 -0.17 -36.52
C LEU A 314 -10.25 -1.03 -35.42
N GLN A 315 -9.41 -1.50 -34.49
CA GLN A 315 -9.85 -2.29 -33.32
C GLN A 315 -10.89 -1.51 -32.53
N ARG A 316 -11.89 -2.21 -32.02
CA ARG A 316 -13.03 -1.63 -31.32
C ARG A 316 -12.78 -1.65 -29.82
N ILE A 317 -12.83 -0.48 -29.19
CA ILE A 317 -12.64 -0.32 -27.75
C ILE A 317 -13.92 0.27 -27.16
N LEU A 318 -14.40 -0.37 -26.08
CA LEU A 318 -15.47 0.19 -25.26
C LEU A 318 -14.86 0.78 -23.97
N ILE A 319 -15.17 2.05 -23.70
CA ILE A 319 -14.77 2.77 -22.49
C ILE A 319 -15.99 2.88 -21.59
N VAL A 320 -15.85 2.45 -20.31
CA VAL A 320 -16.90 2.50 -19.30
C VAL A 320 -16.38 3.31 -18.10
N GLU A 321 -16.81 4.57 -18.00
CA GLU A 321 -16.30 5.54 -17.04
C GLU A 321 -17.43 6.50 -16.65
N ASP A 322 -17.70 6.65 -15.34
CA ASP A 322 -18.79 7.49 -14.84
C ASP A 322 -18.45 8.99 -14.87
N ASN A 323 -17.17 9.34 -14.80
CA ASN A 323 -16.71 10.72 -14.91
C ASN A 323 -16.72 11.19 -16.38
N ASP A 324 -17.58 12.15 -16.70
CA ASP A 324 -17.76 12.67 -18.07
C ASP A 324 -16.46 13.27 -18.64
N ASP A 325 -15.70 14.00 -17.84
CA ASP A 325 -14.47 14.65 -18.30
C ASP A 325 -13.38 13.60 -18.60
N LEU A 326 -13.20 12.61 -17.73
CA LEU A 326 -12.24 11.52 -17.94
C LEU A 326 -12.65 10.65 -19.13
N ARG A 327 -13.94 10.34 -19.24
CA ARG A 327 -14.48 9.55 -20.36
C ARG A 327 -14.22 10.26 -21.70
N ASN A 328 -14.54 11.57 -21.79
CA ASN A 328 -14.31 12.36 -22.99
C ASN A 328 -12.82 12.46 -23.32
N TYR A 329 -11.96 12.66 -22.32
CA TYR A 329 -10.51 12.70 -22.52
C TYR A 329 -9.98 11.38 -23.09
N LEU A 330 -10.38 10.21 -22.54
CA LEU A 330 -9.98 8.90 -23.05
C LEU A 330 -10.47 8.66 -24.49
N VAL A 331 -11.70 9.07 -24.81
CA VAL A 331 -12.23 9.00 -26.17
C VAL A 331 -11.39 9.86 -27.12
N ASP A 332 -11.10 11.10 -26.76
CA ASP A 332 -10.33 12.03 -27.62
C ASP A 332 -8.91 11.53 -27.89
N MET A 333 -8.27 10.95 -26.86
CA MET A 333 -6.92 10.40 -26.97
C MET A 333 -6.85 9.16 -27.89
N LEU A 334 -7.86 8.29 -27.86
CA LEU A 334 -7.81 7.00 -28.53
C LEU A 334 -8.54 6.99 -29.91
N LYS A 335 -9.46 7.94 -30.18
CA LYS A 335 -10.28 7.96 -31.41
C LYS A 335 -9.49 8.08 -32.72
N THR A 336 -8.25 8.56 -32.67
CA THR A 336 -7.37 8.64 -33.84
C THR A 336 -6.84 7.31 -34.29
N SER A 337 -6.72 6.32 -33.36
CA SER A 337 -6.10 5.02 -33.60
C SER A 337 -7.07 3.85 -33.51
N TYR A 338 -8.23 4.04 -32.87
CA TYR A 338 -9.20 2.99 -32.57
C TYR A 338 -10.64 3.43 -32.89
N ASN A 339 -11.53 2.43 -33.09
CA ASN A 339 -12.97 2.66 -33.17
C ASN A 339 -13.56 2.58 -31.76
N ILE A 340 -14.07 3.70 -31.21
CA ILE A 340 -14.41 3.81 -29.80
C ILE A 340 -15.91 4.04 -29.61
N GLN A 341 -16.49 3.31 -28.66
CA GLN A 341 -17.74 3.66 -27.98
C GLN A 341 -17.47 3.86 -26.48
N ALA A 342 -18.27 4.72 -25.85
CA ALA A 342 -18.12 5.03 -24.42
C ALA A 342 -19.49 5.16 -23.76
N CYS A 343 -19.56 4.74 -22.48
CA CYS A 343 -20.78 4.82 -21.67
C CYS A 343 -20.45 5.10 -20.20
N PRO A 344 -21.42 5.63 -19.42
CA PRO A 344 -21.17 6.09 -18.05
C PRO A 344 -21.26 5.00 -16.97
N ASN A 345 -21.74 3.81 -17.30
CA ASN A 345 -21.96 2.75 -16.29
C ASN A 345 -21.94 1.34 -16.90
N GLY A 346 -21.80 0.33 -16.04
CA GLY A 346 -21.75 -1.07 -16.47
C GLY A 346 -23.05 -1.59 -17.08
N LYS A 347 -24.21 -1.01 -16.75
CA LYS A 347 -25.51 -1.43 -17.30
C LYS A 347 -25.63 -1.06 -18.78
N ASP A 348 -25.25 0.16 -19.14
CA ASP A 348 -25.22 0.61 -20.55
C ASP A 348 -24.13 -0.15 -21.31
N ALA A 349 -23.00 -0.44 -20.67
CA ALA A 349 -21.94 -1.23 -21.25
C ALA A 349 -22.40 -2.62 -21.71
N LEU A 350 -23.24 -3.31 -20.93
CA LEU A 350 -23.77 -4.63 -21.29
C LEU A 350 -24.68 -4.60 -22.53
N ILE A 351 -25.33 -3.47 -22.79
CA ILE A 351 -26.12 -3.27 -24.01
C ILE A 351 -25.19 -3.05 -25.19
N ILE A 352 -24.22 -2.13 -25.04
CA ILE A 352 -23.27 -1.76 -26.09
C ILE A 352 -22.37 -2.97 -26.49
N ILE A 353 -21.92 -3.77 -25.55
CA ILE A 353 -21.10 -4.95 -25.82
C ILE A 353 -21.76 -5.89 -26.84
N ARG A 354 -23.08 -6.08 -26.74
CA ARG A 354 -23.82 -6.98 -27.65
C ARG A 354 -23.92 -6.47 -29.09
N GLU A 355 -23.99 -5.16 -29.26
CA GLU A 355 -24.14 -4.51 -30.57
C GLU A 355 -22.81 -4.16 -31.19
N PHE A 356 -21.90 -3.59 -30.38
CA PHE A 356 -20.60 -3.09 -30.83
C PHE A 356 -19.56 -4.20 -30.94
N ASN A 357 -19.67 -5.28 -30.11
CA ASN A 357 -18.74 -6.39 -30.02
C ASN A 357 -17.28 -5.91 -29.91
N PRO A 358 -16.91 -5.22 -28.84
CA PRO A 358 -15.58 -4.63 -28.70
C PRO A 358 -14.49 -5.69 -28.56
N ASP A 359 -13.30 -5.39 -29.09
CA ASP A 359 -12.11 -6.22 -28.96
C ASP A 359 -11.45 -6.02 -27.59
N LEU A 360 -11.66 -4.85 -26.97
CA LEU A 360 -11.16 -4.47 -25.62
C LEU A 360 -12.22 -3.64 -24.90
N VAL A 361 -12.36 -3.88 -23.59
CA VAL A 361 -13.17 -3.06 -22.68
C VAL A 361 -12.25 -2.44 -21.62
N ILE A 362 -12.30 -1.11 -21.50
CA ILE A 362 -11.64 -0.34 -20.45
C ILE A 362 -12.73 0.12 -19.49
N SER A 363 -12.72 -0.36 -18.26
CA SER A 363 -13.76 -0.05 -17.27
C SER A 363 -13.18 0.41 -15.94
N ASP A 364 -13.77 1.46 -15.35
CA ASP A 364 -13.58 1.73 -13.92
C ASP A 364 -14.28 0.64 -13.10
N ILE A 365 -13.72 0.37 -11.92
CA ILE A 365 -14.25 -0.63 -10.98
C ILE A 365 -15.34 -0.02 -10.09
N MET A 366 -15.23 1.28 -9.76
CA MET A 366 -16.09 1.95 -8.78
C MET A 366 -17.11 2.89 -9.45
N MET A 367 -18.11 2.33 -10.09
CA MET A 367 -19.17 3.09 -10.76
C MET A 367 -20.52 2.95 -10.07
N PRO A 368 -21.43 3.97 -10.16
CA PRO A 368 -22.80 3.86 -9.76
C PRO A 368 -23.56 2.75 -10.51
N GLU A 369 -24.61 2.22 -9.91
CA GLU A 369 -25.55 1.19 -10.41
C GLU A 369 -24.91 -0.19 -10.64
N MET A 370 -23.79 -0.32 -11.33
CA MET A 370 -23.08 -1.58 -11.55
C MET A 370 -21.57 -1.29 -11.60
N SER A 371 -20.83 -1.93 -10.68
CA SER A 371 -19.35 -1.90 -10.68
C SER A 371 -18.78 -2.68 -11.87
N GLY A 372 -17.64 -2.21 -12.36
CA GLY A 372 -16.93 -2.83 -13.49
C GLY A 372 -16.32 -4.20 -13.22
#